data_db9efb29183d7527f213f28580a144f5
#
_entry.id   db9efb29183d7527f213f28580a144f5
#
_cell.length_a   1.000
_cell.length_b   1.000
_cell.length_c   1.000
_cell.angle_alpha   90.00
_cell.angle_beta   90.00
_cell.angle_gamma   90.00
#
_symmetry.space_group_name_H-M   'P 1'
#
loop_
_entity.id
_entity.type
_entity.pdbx_description
1 polymer ?
#
loop_
_entity_poly.entity_id
_entity_poly.type
_entity_poly.pdbx_seq_one_letter_code
_entity_poly.pdbx_strand_id
1 'polypeptide(L)'
;MDDIARELGISKKTLYQHFETKNDLIKSVAEYNLANDVRMVTQIQSTAKDAIDEMFLVANHVIEEISSIQSPTLIFDLQKYYPEMWQLFEHFQNEQIANHIKHNIERGINEGLYRAEVNATIISKIYAGSSLCVIDEKMFSQKEFDKVKLFKEFFVYHIRGLATAKGLKLLEK
;
A
#
# COMPACT_ATOMS: atom_id res chain seq x y z
N MET A 1 0.22 11.05 -24.10
CA MET A 1 -1.16 11.48 -24.42
C MET A 1 -1.70 10.78 -25.68
N ASP A 2 -0.95 10.70 -26.77
CA ASP A 2 -1.40 10.05 -28.01
C ASP A 2 -1.67 8.54 -27.82
N ASP A 3 -0.77 7.85 -27.17
CA ASP A 3 -0.93 6.41 -26.88
C ASP A 3 -2.09 6.13 -25.92
N ILE A 4 -2.28 7.01 -24.93
CA ILE A 4 -3.40 6.91 -23.97
C ILE A 4 -4.74 7.12 -24.72
N ALA A 5 -4.83 8.14 -25.56
CA ALA A 5 -6.05 8.40 -26.35
C ALA A 5 -6.37 7.21 -27.28
N ARG A 6 -5.34 6.64 -27.93
CA ARG A 6 -5.49 5.47 -28.80
C ARG A 6 -5.99 4.26 -28.02
N GLU A 7 -5.38 3.96 -26.86
CA GLU A 7 -5.76 2.82 -26.02
C GLU A 7 -7.21 2.94 -25.50
N LEU A 8 -7.61 4.16 -25.14
CA LEU A 8 -8.98 4.45 -24.68
C LEU A 8 -10.01 4.58 -25.84
N GLY A 9 -9.58 4.51 -27.10
CA GLY A 9 -10.46 4.66 -28.26
C GLY A 9 -11.09 6.06 -28.39
N ILE A 10 -10.45 7.11 -27.84
CA ILE A 10 -10.92 8.50 -27.86
C ILE A 10 -9.94 9.39 -28.64
N SER A 11 -10.41 10.59 -29.03
CA SER A 11 -9.51 11.56 -29.65
C SER A 11 -8.58 12.22 -28.63
N LYS A 12 -7.37 12.60 -29.06
CA LYS A 12 -6.45 13.41 -28.25
C LYS A 12 -7.12 14.72 -27.77
N LYS A 13 -7.96 15.33 -28.62
CA LYS A 13 -8.74 16.51 -28.28
C LYS A 13 -9.68 16.25 -27.10
N THR A 14 -10.36 15.11 -27.10
CA THR A 14 -11.25 14.70 -26.01
C THR A 14 -10.47 14.55 -24.70
N LEU A 15 -9.27 13.95 -24.75
CA LEU A 15 -8.43 13.80 -23.56
C LEU A 15 -8.00 15.16 -23.00
N TYR A 16 -7.62 16.11 -23.87
CA TYR A 16 -7.27 17.48 -23.46
C TYR A 16 -8.46 18.35 -23.01
N GLN A 17 -9.70 17.96 -23.27
CA GLN A 17 -10.87 18.61 -22.68
C GLN A 17 -11.01 18.32 -21.18
N HIS A 18 -10.44 17.19 -20.70
CA HIS A 18 -10.50 16.77 -19.30
C HIS A 18 -9.21 17.08 -18.52
N PHE A 19 -8.07 17.07 -19.19
CA PHE A 19 -6.76 17.26 -18.57
C PHE A 19 -5.91 18.20 -19.41
N GLU A 20 -5.54 19.35 -18.85
CA GLU A 20 -4.76 20.36 -19.55
C GLU A 20 -3.35 19.84 -19.93
N THR A 21 -2.75 19.05 -19.05
CA THR A 21 -1.43 18.47 -19.23
C THR A 21 -1.39 16.98 -18.93
N LYS A 22 -0.31 16.32 -19.33
CA LYS A 22 -0.01 14.93 -18.92
C LYS A 22 0.14 14.82 -17.40
N ASN A 23 0.71 15.83 -16.76
CA ASN A 23 0.91 15.84 -15.31
C ASN A 23 -0.44 15.88 -14.57
N ASP A 24 -1.42 16.67 -15.06
CA ASP A 24 -2.77 16.72 -14.47
C ASP A 24 -3.47 15.35 -14.55
N LEU A 25 -3.33 14.67 -15.68
CA LEU A 25 -3.85 13.32 -15.84
C LEU A 25 -3.19 12.36 -14.83
N ILE A 26 -1.86 12.36 -14.74
CA ILE A 26 -1.12 11.47 -13.82
C ILE A 26 -1.50 11.76 -12.38
N LYS A 27 -1.61 13.05 -12.02
CA LYS A 27 -2.04 13.48 -10.69
C LYS A 27 -3.44 12.95 -10.36
N SER A 28 -4.40 13.15 -11.28
CA SER A 28 -5.78 12.70 -11.08
C SER A 28 -5.87 11.17 -10.94
N VAL A 29 -5.06 10.42 -11.69
CA VAL A 29 -4.98 8.96 -11.57
C VAL A 29 -4.38 8.56 -10.22
N ALA A 30 -3.31 9.21 -9.77
CA ALA A 30 -2.69 8.94 -8.48
C ALA A 30 -3.67 9.23 -7.32
N GLU A 31 -4.31 10.40 -7.31
CA GLU A 31 -5.31 10.78 -6.31
C GLU A 31 -6.51 9.82 -6.28
N TYR A 32 -6.98 9.39 -7.45
CA TYR A 32 -8.07 8.42 -7.56
C TYR A 32 -7.69 7.06 -6.94
N ASN A 33 -6.49 6.55 -7.24
CA ASN A 33 -6.02 5.28 -6.70
C ASN A 33 -5.86 5.35 -5.18
N LEU A 34 -5.19 6.39 -4.66
CA LEU A 34 -5.02 6.57 -3.21
C LEU A 34 -6.37 6.69 -2.47
N ALA A 35 -7.34 7.41 -3.06
CA ALA A 35 -8.68 7.50 -2.49
C ALA A 35 -9.44 6.17 -2.54
N ASN A 36 -9.18 5.34 -3.56
CA ASN A 36 -9.74 4.00 -3.66
C ASN A 36 -9.17 3.09 -2.58
N ASP A 37 -7.86 3.15 -2.33
CA ASP A 37 -7.19 2.37 -1.28
C ASP A 37 -7.76 2.69 0.10
N VAL A 38 -7.96 3.98 0.42
CA VAL A 38 -8.61 4.38 1.67
C VAL A 38 -10.00 3.78 1.81
N ARG A 39 -10.80 3.80 0.73
CA ARG A 39 -12.15 3.20 0.74
C ARG A 39 -12.11 1.70 0.96
N MET A 40 -11.21 1.00 0.25
CA MET A 40 -11.05 -0.46 0.38
C MET A 40 -10.62 -0.85 1.79
N VAL A 41 -9.62 -0.17 2.34
CA VAL A 41 -9.15 -0.39 3.72
C VAL A 41 -10.25 -0.11 4.73
N THR A 42 -11.01 0.97 4.57
CA THR A 42 -12.16 1.28 5.45
C THR A 42 -13.23 0.20 5.40
N GLN A 43 -13.52 -0.34 4.21
CA GLN A 43 -14.46 -1.45 4.06
C GLN A 43 -13.94 -2.72 4.73
N ILE A 44 -12.66 -3.05 4.56
CA ILE A 44 -12.01 -4.19 5.21
C ILE A 44 -12.12 -4.06 6.73
N GLN A 45 -11.79 -2.88 7.29
CA GLN A 45 -11.90 -2.63 8.74
C GLN A 45 -13.29 -2.91 9.28
N SER A 46 -14.33 -2.57 8.53
CA SER A 46 -15.73 -2.77 8.94
C SER A 46 -16.20 -4.22 8.86
N THR A 47 -15.55 -5.06 8.06
CA THR A 47 -15.97 -6.45 7.79
C THR A 47 -15.06 -7.50 8.41
N ALA A 48 -13.84 -7.15 8.74
CA ALA A 48 -12.84 -8.05 9.30
C ALA A 48 -13.26 -8.57 10.69
N LYS A 49 -13.10 -9.87 10.91
CA LYS A 49 -13.48 -10.58 12.14
C LYS A 49 -12.65 -10.14 13.34
N ASP A 50 -11.37 -9.93 13.13
CA ASP A 50 -10.38 -9.53 14.13
C ASP A 50 -9.21 -8.77 13.49
N ALA A 51 -8.28 -8.27 14.31
CA ALA A 51 -7.16 -7.49 13.83
C ALA A 51 -6.21 -8.27 12.90
N ILE A 52 -6.11 -9.58 13.05
CA ILE A 52 -5.26 -10.42 12.19
C ILE A 52 -5.95 -10.66 10.84
N ASP A 53 -7.24 -10.99 10.84
CA ASP A 53 -8.05 -11.14 9.64
C ASP A 53 -8.04 -9.83 8.81
N GLU A 54 -8.19 -8.67 9.47
CA GLU A 54 -8.07 -7.35 8.85
C GLU A 54 -6.74 -7.20 8.10
N MET A 55 -5.63 -7.50 8.77
CA MET A 55 -4.31 -7.39 8.16
C MET A 55 -4.12 -8.35 6.98
N PHE A 56 -4.67 -9.57 7.03
CA PHE A 56 -4.63 -10.51 5.90
C PHE A 56 -5.44 -10.00 4.70
N LEU A 57 -6.62 -9.43 4.94
CA LEU A 57 -7.45 -8.87 3.87
C LEU A 57 -6.75 -7.68 3.19
N VAL A 58 -6.14 -6.79 3.99
CA VAL A 58 -5.33 -5.68 3.46
C VAL A 58 -4.11 -6.20 2.69
N ALA A 59 -3.40 -7.21 3.22
CA ALA A 59 -2.24 -7.78 2.53
C ALA A 59 -2.61 -8.41 1.19
N ASN A 60 -3.74 -9.10 1.10
CA ASN A 60 -4.23 -9.68 -0.16
C ASN A 60 -4.54 -8.57 -1.18
N HIS A 61 -5.20 -7.48 -0.76
CA HIS A 61 -5.45 -6.33 -1.62
C HIS A 61 -4.14 -5.74 -2.16
N VAL A 62 -3.15 -5.49 -1.30
CA VAL A 62 -1.84 -4.96 -1.72
C VAL A 62 -1.11 -5.93 -2.66
N ILE A 63 -1.21 -7.25 -2.45
CA ILE A 63 -0.62 -8.26 -3.33
C ILE A 63 -1.27 -8.23 -4.72
N GLU A 64 -2.58 -8.06 -4.79
CA GLU A 64 -3.30 -7.93 -6.07
C GLU A 64 -2.86 -6.67 -6.81
N GLU A 65 -2.70 -5.56 -6.12
CA GLU A 65 -2.18 -4.31 -6.69
C GLU A 65 -0.75 -4.47 -7.20
N ILE A 66 0.17 -5.00 -6.39
CA ILE A 66 1.56 -5.27 -6.79
C ILE A 66 1.58 -6.17 -8.05
N SER A 67 0.74 -7.19 -8.09
CA SER A 67 0.64 -8.11 -9.23
C SER A 67 0.08 -7.46 -10.49
N SER A 68 -0.72 -6.42 -10.35
CA SER A 68 -1.30 -5.66 -11.46
C SER A 68 -0.33 -4.65 -12.09
N ILE A 69 0.74 -4.27 -11.40
CA ILE A 69 1.74 -3.32 -11.88
C ILE A 69 2.55 -3.97 -13.02
N GLN A 70 2.29 -3.52 -14.24
CA GLN A 70 2.98 -4.02 -15.44
C GLN A 70 4.34 -3.37 -15.68
N SER A 71 4.57 -2.16 -15.16
CA SER A 71 5.81 -1.43 -15.36
C SER A 71 6.78 -1.65 -14.20
N PRO A 72 7.93 -2.31 -14.44
CA PRO A 72 8.94 -2.49 -13.41
C PRO A 72 9.61 -1.18 -12.97
N THR A 73 9.46 -0.11 -13.74
CA THR A 73 10.08 1.19 -13.49
C THR A 73 9.12 2.21 -12.88
N LEU A 74 7.88 1.83 -12.58
CA LEU A 74 6.83 2.77 -12.15
C LEU A 74 7.30 3.64 -10.97
N ILE A 75 7.81 3.03 -9.92
CA ILE A 75 8.27 3.77 -8.71
C ILE A 75 9.46 4.68 -9.05
N PHE A 76 10.43 4.16 -9.81
CA PHE A 76 11.58 4.95 -10.26
C PHE A 76 11.14 6.13 -11.13
N ASP A 77 10.19 5.91 -12.04
CA ASP A 77 9.70 6.94 -12.94
C ASP A 77 8.91 8.02 -12.17
N LEU A 78 8.11 7.63 -11.18
CA LEU A 78 7.44 8.58 -10.28
C LEU A 78 8.45 9.44 -9.52
N GLN A 79 9.44 8.82 -8.89
CA GLN A 79 10.50 9.53 -8.16
C GLN A 79 11.26 10.52 -9.02
N LYS A 80 11.61 10.11 -10.25
CA LYS A 80 12.49 10.87 -11.13
C LYS A 80 11.77 11.94 -11.94
N TYR A 81 10.62 11.62 -12.49
CA TYR A 81 9.92 12.46 -13.47
C TYR A 81 8.66 13.14 -12.91
N TYR A 82 8.13 12.67 -11.77
CA TYR A 82 6.90 13.17 -11.16
C TYR A 82 7.06 13.36 -9.64
N PRO A 83 8.02 14.22 -9.20
CA PRO A 83 8.34 14.38 -7.79
C PRO A 83 7.16 14.83 -6.92
N GLU A 84 6.22 15.62 -7.46
CA GLU A 84 5.00 16.02 -6.76
C GLU A 84 4.08 14.82 -6.47
N MET A 85 4.00 13.88 -7.41
CA MET A 85 3.23 12.64 -7.23
C MET A 85 3.91 11.72 -6.23
N TRP A 86 5.24 11.67 -6.25
CA TRP A 86 6.01 10.94 -5.25
C TRP A 86 5.79 11.48 -3.85
N GLN A 87 5.81 12.82 -3.66
CA GLN A 87 5.49 13.46 -2.38
C GLN A 87 4.07 13.15 -1.90
N LEU A 88 3.09 13.13 -2.80
CA LEU A 88 1.72 12.72 -2.48
C LEU A 88 1.68 11.29 -1.96
N PHE A 89 2.38 10.37 -2.61
CA PHE A 89 2.49 8.98 -2.20
C PHE A 89 3.21 8.84 -0.83
N GLU A 90 4.34 9.52 -0.62
CA GLU A 90 5.05 9.52 0.66
C GLU A 90 4.17 10.08 1.80
N HIS A 91 3.42 11.15 1.54
CA HIS A 91 2.47 11.68 2.51
C HIS A 91 1.39 10.67 2.85
N PHE A 92 0.82 10.01 1.84
CA PHE A 92 -0.15 8.94 2.03
C PHE A 92 0.40 7.80 2.91
N GLN A 93 1.60 7.33 2.64
CA GLN A 93 2.26 6.28 3.44
C GLN A 93 2.44 6.73 4.89
N ASN A 94 2.94 7.94 5.13
CA ASN A 94 3.27 8.44 6.45
C ASN A 94 2.03 8.77 7.30
N GLU A 95 0.91 9.15 6.68
CA GLU A 95 -0.31 9.54 7.38
C GLU A 95 -1.36 8.43 7.35
N GLN A 96 -1.82 8.01 6.16
CA GLN A 96 -2.93 7.07 6.05
C GLN A 96 -2.53 5.65 6.45
N ILE A 97 -1.41 5.15 5.92
CA ILE A 97 -0.94 3.80 6.24
C ILE A 97 -0.52 3.71 7.71
N ALA A 98 0.25 4.68 8.22
CA ALA A 98 0.65 4.67 9.63
C ALA A 98 -0.56 4.72 10.57
N ASN A 99 -1.57 5.55 10.27
CA ASN A 99 -2.80 5.63 11.08
C ASN A 99 -3.59 4.32 11.03
N HIS A 100 -3.75 3.71 9.84
CA HIS A 100 -4.43 2.42 9.71
C HIS A 100 -3.72 1.34 10.54
N ILE A 101 -2.41 1.19 10.39
CA ILE A 101 -1.63 0.19 11.15
C ILE A 101 -1.69 0.46 12.64
N LYS A 102 -1.67 1.73 13.07
CA LYS A 102 -1.83 2.09 14.48
C LYS A 102 -3.16 1.59 15.03
N HIS A 103 -4.28 1.88 14.35
CA HIS A 103 -5.60 1.43 14.77
C HIS A 103 -5.72 -0.09 14.81
N ASN A 104 -5.15 -0.78 13.81
CA ASN A 104 -5.10 -2.24 13.79
C ASN A 104 -4.31 -2.80 14.99
N ILE A 105 -3.16 -2.22 15.34
CA ILE A 105 -2.37 -2.64 16.49
C ILE A 105 -3.15 -2.42 17.78
N GLU A 106 -3.79 -1.26 17.97
CA GLU A 106 -4.62 -0.97 19.14
C GLU A 106 -5.80 -1.95 19.26
N ARG A 107 -6.47 -2.26 18.15
CA ARG A 107 -7.51 -3.28 18.06
C ARG A 107 -6.98 -4.65 18.49
N GLY A 108 -5.87 -5.09 17.91
CA GLY A 108 -5.26 -6.40 18.19
C GLY A 108 -4.80 -6.55 19.64
N ILE A 109 -4.31 -5.47 20.28
CA ILE A 109 -4.02 -5.45 21.73
C ILE A 109 -5.29 -5.65 22.54
N ASN A 110 -6.36 -4.92 22.23
CA ASN A 110 -7.64 -5.04 22.93
C ASN A 110 -8.28 -6.42 22.77
N GLU A 111 -8.10 -7.09 21.61
CA GLU A 111 -8.55 -8.45 21.34
C GLU A 111 -7.63 -9.53 21.98
N GLY A 112 -6.47 -9.13 22.54
CA GLY A 112 -5.46 -10.02 23.11
C GLY A 112 -4.72 -10.84 22.05
N LEU A 113 -4.76 -10.41 20.79
CA LEU A 113 -4.06 -11.02 19.65
C LEU A 113 -2.66 -10.47 19.49
N TYR A 114 -2.43 -9.21 19.86
CA TYR A 114 -1.12 -8.57 19.87
C TYR A 114 -0.66 -8.31 21.29
N ARG A 115 0.65 -8.22 21.47
CA ARG A 115 1.31 -8.05 22.76
C ARG A 115 1.02 -6.67 23.34
N ALA A 116 0.64 -6.60 24.61
CA ALA A 116 0.20 -5.37 25.29
C ALA A 116 1.31 -4.32 25.44
N GLU A 117 2.58 -4.74 25.46
CA GLU A 117 3.73 -3.84 25.57
C GLU A 117 4.12 -3.16 24.27
N VAL A 118 3.46 -3.48 23.15
CA VAL A 118 3.72 -2.87 21.84
C VAL A 118 3.27 -1.42 21.83
N ASN A 119 4.17 -0.50 21.48
CA ASN A 119 3.83 0.89 21.25
C ASN A 119 3.27 1.06 19.82
N ALA A 120 1.95 1.12 19.71
CA ALA A 120 1.26 1.20 18.41
C ALA A 120 1.73 2.39 17.56
N THR A 121 1.98 3.56 18.17
CA THR A 121 2.44 4.75 17.45
C THR A 121 3.85 4.61 16.89
N ILE A 122 4.77 3.97 17.62
CA ILE A 122 6.13 3.76 17.13
C ILE A 122 6.13 2.70 16.03
N ILE A 123 5.47 1.57 16.27
CA ILE A 123 5.50 0.44 15.35
C ILE A 123 4.77 0.75 14.04
N SER A 124 3.67 1.52 14.08
CA SER A 124 2.98 1.95 12.86
C SER A 124 3.85 2.82 11.96
N LYS A 125 4.65 3.72 12.52
CA LYS A 125 5.62 4.53 11.76
C LYS A 125 6.76 3.70 11.19
N ILE A 126 7.28 2.74 11.96
CA ILE A 126 8.30 1.80 11.48
C ILE A 126 7.73 0.99 10.30
N TYR A 127 6.49 0.50 10.40
CA TYR A 127 5.84 -0.24 9.32
C TYR A 127 5.72 0.63 8.05
N ALA A 128 5.17 1.83 8.17
CA ALA A 128 5.00 2.74 7.03
C ALA A 128 6.35 3.09 6.35
N GLY A 129 7.39 3.37 7.13
CA GLY A 129 8.73 3.60 6.58
C GLY A 129 9.35 2.35 5.94
N SER A 130 9.17 1.19 6.56
CA SER A 130 9.70 -0.09 6.04
C SER A 130 8.98 -0.54 4.76
N SER A 131 7.68 -0.24 4.61
CA SER A 131 6.93 -0.56 3.39
C SER A 131 7.47 0.21 2.17
N LEU A 132 7.97 1.43 2.35
CA LEU A 132 8.69 2.17 1.30
C LEU A 132 9.98 1.47 0.88
N CYS A 133 10.72 0.87 1.82
CA CYS A 133 11.93 0.11 1.50
C CYS A 133 11.62 -1.13 0.65
N VAL A 134 10.48 -1.79 0.89
CA VAL A 134 10.06 -2.99 0.13
C VAL A 134 9.82 -2.70 -1.35
N ILE A 135 9.36 -1.49 -1.67
CA ILE A 135 9.12 -1.07 -3.07
C ILE A 135 10.33 -0.39 -3.72
N ASP A 136 11.39 -0.09 -2.97
CA ASP A 136 12.59 0.58 -3.50
C ASP A 136 13.40 -0.38 -4.38
N GLU A 137 13.49 -0.05 -5.67
CA GLU A 137 14.26 -0.81 -6.67
C GLU A 137 15.77 -0.82 -6.42
N LYS A 138 16.30 0.15 -5.67
CA LYS A 138 17.74 0.19 -5.31
C LYS A 138 18.05 -0.82 -4.21
N MET A 139 17.08 -1.08 -3.32
CA MET A 139 17.24 -2.03 -2.23
C MET A 139 16.82 -3.45 -2.64
N PHE A 140 15.70 -3.56 -3.36
CA PHE A 140 15.11 -4.83 -3.78
C PHE A 140 14.76 -4.80 -5.26
N SER A 141 15.76 -5.02 -6.11
CA SER A 141 15.58 -5.04 -7.57
C SER A 141 14.65 -6.18 -7.99
N GLN A 142 13.69 -5.91 -8.89
CA GLN A 142 12.82 -6.94 -9.49
C GLN A 142 13.57 -8.01 -10.27
N LYS A 143 14.84 -7.76 -10.66
CA LYS A 143 15.69 -8.77 -11.30
C LYS A 143 16.13 -9.88 -10.32
N GLU A 144 16.19 -9.55 -9.03
CA GLU A 144 16.69 -10.44 -7.97
C GLU A 144 15.57 -10.91 -7.04
N PHE A 145 14.53 -10.09 -6.87
CA PHE A 145 13.47 -10.32 -5.89
C PHE A 145 12.09 -10.30 -6.54
N ASP A 146 11.30 -11.34 -6.29
CA ASP A 146 9.88 -11.33 -6.55
C ASP A 146 9.17 -10.42 -5.55
N LYS A 147 8.52 -9.37 -6.05
CA LYS A 147 7.89 -8.34 -5.20
C LYS A 147 6.74 -8.88 -4.35
N VAL A 148 5.98 -9.83 -4.87
CA VAL A 148 4.88 -10.47 -4.11
C VAL A 148 5.47 -11.29 -2.96
N LYS A 149 6.50 -12.08 -3.23
CA LYS A 149 7.19 -12.87 -2.19
C LYS A 149 7.82 -11.96 -1.14
N LEU A 150 8.50 -10.89 -1.56
CA LEU A 150 9.12 -9.92 -0.67
C LEU A 150 8.09 -9.27 0.26
N PHE A 151 6.95 -8.83 -0.30
CA PHE A 151 5.88 -8.24 0.49
C PHE A 151 5.28 -9.25 1.49
N LYS A 152 5.10 -10.52 1.09
CA LYS A 152 4.61 -11.58 1.99
C LYS A 152 5.56 -11.81 3.16
N GLU A 153 6.86 -11.86 2.93
CA GLU A 153 7.86 -12.02 3.99
C GLU A 153 7.85 -10.81 4.94
N PHE A 154 7.82 -9.59 4.41
CA PHE A 154 7.70 -8.37 5.21
C PHE A 154 6.44 -8.39 6.08
N PHE A 155 5.30 -8.74 5.50
CA PHE A 155 4.02 -8.84 6.20
C PHE A 155 4.04 -9.87 7.35
N VAL A 156 4.50 -11.08 7.04
CA VAL A 156 4.60 -12.16 8.05
C VAL A 156 5.56 -11.78 9.18
N TYR A 157 6.71 -11.19 8.84
CA TYR A 157 7.66 -10.66 9.82
C TYR A 157 7.00 -9.65 10.76
N HIS A 158 6.26 -8.69 10.23
CA HIS A 158 5.57 -7.68 11.02
C HIS A 158 4.54 -8.30 11.97
N ILE A 159 3.63 -9.13 11.47
CA ILE A 159 2.57 -9.75 12.30
C ILE A 159 3.18 -10.64 13.38
N ARG A 160 4.18 -11.46 13.05
CA ARG A 160 4.88 -12.29 14.05
C ARG A 160 5.57 -11.46 15.12
N GLY A 161 6.08 -10.29 14.76
CA GLY A 161 6.65 -9.34 15.72
C GLY A 161 5.63 -8.74 16.70
N LEU A 162 4.36 -8.73 16.36
CA LEU A 162 3.26 -8.18 17.19
C LEU A 162 2.54 -9.27 18.00
N ALA A 163 2.35 -10.45 17.40
CA ALA A 163 1.39 -11.44 17.85
C ALA A 163 1.73 -12.06 19.22
N THR A 164 0.68 -12.32 20.01
CA THR A 164 0.71 -13.22 21.16
C THR A 164 0.67 -14.68 20.71
N ALA A 165 0.85 -15.64 21.63
CA ALA A 165 0.63 -17.06 21.34
C ALA A 165 -0.79 -17.35 20.80
N LYS A 166 -1.80 -16.57 21.22
CA LYS A 166 -3.17 -16.65 20.69
C LYS A 166 -3.23 -16.15 19.25
N GLY A 167 -2.58 -15.02 18.97
CA GLY A 167 -2.50 -14.45 17.62
C GLY A 167 -1.74 -15.35 16.64
N LEU A 168 -0.62 -15.93 17.05
CA LEU A 168 0.17 -16.84 16.21
C LEU A 168 -0.64 -18.05 15.71
N LYS A 169 -1.53 -18.60 16.53
CA LYS A 169 -2.41 -19.71 16.11
C LYS A 169 -3.40 -19.35 15.00
N LEU A 170 -3.70 -18.05 14.79
CA LEU A 170 -4.55 -17.61 13.69
C LEU A 170 -3.75 -17.48 12.39
N LEU A 171 -2.42 -17.26 12.48
CA LEU A 171 -1.53 -17.19 11.32
C LEU A 171 -1.26 -18.56 10.68
N GLU A 172 -1.47 -19.64 11.40
CA GLU A 172 -1.18 -21.02 10.97
C GLU A 172 -2.39 -21.72 10.33
N LYS A 173 -3.54 -21.03 10.25
CA LYS A 173 -4.78 -21.52 9.65
C LYS A 173 -4.93 -21.05 8.21
#